data_f77d49fa93d088be56e57bed2cad76ed
#
_entry.id   f77d49fa93d088be56e57bed2cad76ed
#
_cell.length_a   1.000
_cell.length_b   1.000
_cell.length_c   1.000
_cell.angle_alpha   90.00
_cell.angle_beta   90.00
_cell.angle_gamma   90.00
#
_symmetry.space_group_name_H-M   'P 1'
#
loop_
_entity.id
_entity.type
_entity.pdbx_description
1 polymer ?
#
loop_
_entity_poly.entity_id
_entity_poly.type
_entity_poly.pdbx_seq_one_letter_code
_entity_poly.pdbx_strand_id
1 'polypeptide(L)'
;MNNNYSVGNIQPEWNDGMAQTLTFIVTEDCNLRCKYCYVTHKSKNKVMKLETAIKFIDYILEDTKFIKSEAVILDFIGGEPLLEASLIDQICDYFKTKTYKLRNQWYWNYKISISTNGVNYSDPCVQNLILKNEGKISIGITIDGIKEKHDLQERYNELLDQLTQLKSTSN
;
A
#
# COMPACT_ATOMS: atom_id res chain seq x y z
N MET A 1 11.37 25.79 -12.38
CA MET A 1 11.52 24.40 -11.92
C MET A 1 10.12 23.84 -11.70
N ASN A 2 9.65 23.00 -12.64
CA ASN A 2 8.31 22.42 -12.55
C ASN A 2 8.37 21.20 -11.64
N ASN A 3 7.99 21.38 -10.39
CA ASN A 3 7.77 20.26 -9.48
C ASN A 3 6.42 19.61 -9.83
N ASN A 4 6.43 18.69 -10.80
CA ASN A 4 5.30 17.80 -11.03
C ASN A 4 5.32 16.71 -9.96
N TYR A 5 4.75 17.00 -8.81
CA TYR A 5 4.33 15.95 -7.89
C TYR A 5 3.06 15.34 -8.47
N SER A 6 3.19 14.21 -9.14
CA SER A 6 2.04 13.41 -9.50
C SER A 6 1.69 12.52 -8.32
N VAL A 7 0.79 13.01 -7.48
CA VAL A 7 0.13 12.20 -6.46
C VAL A 7 -0.67 11.13 -7.18
N GLY A 8 -0.27 9.85 -7.01
CA GLY A 8 -1.02 8.72 -7.54
C GLY A 8 -1.01 8.57 -9.07
N ASN A 9 0.10 8.80 -9.74
CA ASN A 9 0.22 8.46 -11.16
C ASN A 9 0.29 6.95 -11.35
N ILE A 10 -0.87 6.36 -11.51
CA ILE A 10 -1.01 5.16 -12.32
C ILE A 10 -0.52 5.57 -13.71
N GLN A 11 0.43 4.85 -14.28
CA GLN A 11 0.93 5.19 -15.62
C GLN A 11 -0.25 5.25 -16.59
N PRO A 12 -0.27 6.18 -17.57
CA PRO A 12 -1.42 6.34 -18.47
C PRO A 12 -1.86 5.04 -19.14
N GLU A 13 -0.91 4.16 -19.42
CA GLU A 13 -1.15 2.84 -20.00
C GLU A 13 -1.89 1.86 -19.06
N TRP A 14 -2.02 2.21 -17.78
CA TRP A 14 -2.72 1.41 -16.78
C TRP A 14 -4.10 1.95 -16.41
N ASN A 15 -4.53 3.03 -17.06
CA ASN A 15 -5.89 3.55 -16.96
C ASN A 15 -6.85 2.65 -17.76
N ASP A 16 -8.14 2.70 -17.44
CA ASP A 16 -9.23 2.06 -18.20
C ASP A 16 -9.23 0.52 -18.16
N GLY A 17 -8.93 -0.09 -17.02
CA GLY A 17 -9.04 -1.54 -16.85
C GLY A 17 -7.89 -2.35 -17.44
N MET A 18 -6.79 -1.71 -17.82
CA MET A 18 -5.58 -2.39 -18.30
C MET A 18 -4.79 -3.11 -17.20
N ALA A 19 -5.06 -2.83 -15.93
CA ALA A 19 -4.47 -3.53 -14.80
C ALA A 19 -5.52 -4.23 -13.95
N GLN A 20 -5.23 -5.46 -13.55
CA GLN A 20 -6.02 -6.18 -12.56
C GLN A 20 -5.58 -5.79 -11.16
N THR A 21 -6.52 -5.55 -10.24
CA THR A 21 -6.20 -5.24 -8.85
C THR A 21 -6.37 -6.47 -7.98
N LEU A 22 -5.35 -6.79 -7.19
CA LEU A 22 -5.38 -7.79 -6.14
C LEU A 22 -5.32 -7.06 -4.79
N THR A 23 -6.47 -6.97 -4.11
CA THR A 23 -6.57 -6.22 -2.85
C THR A 23 -6.36 -7.13 -1.65
N PHE A 24 -5.44 -6.72 -0.78
CA PHE A 24 -5.10 -7.37 0.48
C PHE A 24 -5.55 -6.50 1.66
N ILE A 25 -6.49 -6.98 2.46
CA ILE A 25 -6.86 -6.35 3.72
C ILE A 25 -5.93 -6.92 4.80
N VAL A 26 -4.81 -6.25 5.04
CA VAL A 26 -3.73 -6.81 5.86
C VAL A 26 -4.03 -6.75 7.35
N THR A 27 -4.83 -5.77 7.80
CA THR A 27 -5.24 -5.65 9.20
C THR A 27 -6.56 -4.89 9.36
N GLU A 28 -7.31 -5.18 10.41
CA GLU A 28 -8.44 -4.34 10.86
C GLU A 28 -8.02 -3.35 11.96
N ASP A 29 -6.76 -3.41 12.44
CA ASP A 29 -6.26 -2.44 13.41
C ASP A 29 -5.88 -1.11 12.73
N CYS A 30 -5.92 -0.05 13.51
CA CYS A 30 -5.53 1.28 13.09
C CYS A 30 -5.08 2.09 14.30
N ASN A 31 -4.06 2.90 14.13
CA ASN A 31 -3.58 3.84 15.15
C ASN A 31 -4.47 5.10 15.31
N LEU A 32 -5.42 5.34 14.38
CA LEU A 32 -6.41 6.41 14.45
C LEU A 32 -7.82 5.89 14.79
N ARG A 33 -8.68 6.79 15.25
CA ARG A 33 -10.09 6.51 15.63
C ARG A 33 -11.05 7.51 14.98
N CYS A 34 -10.96 7.59 13.64
CA CYS A 34 -11.79 8.51 12.85
C CYS A 34 -13.29 8.23 13.03
N LYS A 35 -14.08 9.27 13.28
CA LYS A 35 -15.53 9.14 13.56
C LYS A 35 -16.34 8.61 12.35
N TYR A 36 -15.85 8.84 11.14
CA TYR A 36 -16.50 8.44 9.88
C TYR A 36 -15.94 7.12 9.33
N CYS A 37 -15.03 6.48 10.06
CA CYS A 37 -14.37 5.26 9.58
C CYS A 37 -15.36 4.11 9.42
N TYR A 38 -15.32 3.46 8.26
CA TYR A 38 -16.17 2.29 7.99
C TYR A 38 -15.78 1.07 8.83
N VAL A 39 -14.51 1.01 9.30
CA VAL A 39 -14.06 -0.03 10.25
C VAL A 39 -14.46 0.40 11.65
N THR A 40 -15.67 0.05 12.08
CA THR A 40 -16.23 0.46 13.37
C THR A 40 -15.59 -0.25 14.55
N HIS A 41 -15.18 -1.52 14.38
CA HIS A 41 -14.58 -2.35 15.41
C HIS A 41 -13.13 -2.70 15.03
N LYS A 42 -12.21 -1.79 15.35
CA LYS A 42 -10.78 -2.00 15.10
C LYS A 42 -10.23 -3.05 16.07
N SER A 43 -9.52 -4.04 15.52
CA SER A 43 -9.01 -5.17 16.30
C SER A 43 -7.57 -5.49 15.97
N LYS A 44 -6.70 -5.43 16.99
CA LYS A 44 -5.29 -5.84 16.89
C LYS A 44 -5.11 -7.33 16.58
N ASN A 45 -6.12 -8.13 16.84
CA ASN A 45 -6.07 -9.59 16.64
C ASN A 45 -6.46 -10.01 15.22
N LYS A 46 -6.93 -9.09 14.40
CA LYS A 46 -7.37 -9.36 13.04
C LYS A 46 -6.33 -8.88 12.03
N VAL A 47 -5.24 -9.61 11.99
CA VAL A 47 -4.14 -9.43 11.03
C VAL A 47 -4.17 -10.60 10.05
N MET A 48 -3.98 -10.32 8.78
CA MET A 48 -3.87 -11.35 7.74
C MET A 48 -2.65 -12.23 8.01
N LYS A 49 -2.82 -13.54 7.89
CA LYS A 49 -1.69 -14.47 7.94
C LYS A 49 -0.99 -14.51 6.59
N LEU A 50 0.34 -14.55 6.60
CA LEU A 50 1.13 -14.67 5.36
C LEU A 50 0.69 -15.87 4.51
N GLU A 51 0.36 -17.00 5.14
CA GLU A 51 -0.11 -18.19 4.43
C GLU A 51 -1.42 -17.96 3.67
N THR A 52 -2.27 -17.05 4.16
CA THR A 52 -3.51 -16.68 3.47
C THR A 52 -3.21 -15.89 2.19
N ALA A 53 -2.29 -14.93 2.27
CA ALA A 53 -1.86 -14.17 1.12
C ALA A 53 -1.15 -15.06 0.07
N ILE A 54 -0.29 -15.97 0.53
CA ILE A 54 0.39 -16.95 -0.32
C ILE A 54 -0.63 -17.81 -1.08
N LYS A 55 -1.60 -18.40 -0.37
CA LYS A 55 -2.65 -19.23 -1.00
C LYS A 55 -3.47 -18.43 -2.02
N PHE A 56 -3.77 -17.17 -1.73
CA PHE A 56 -4.49 -16.32 -2.66
C PHE A 56 -3.67 -16.03 -3.92
N ILE A 57 -2.39 -15.69 -3.77
CA ILE A 57 -1.49 -15.47 -4.90
C ILE A 57 -1.34 -16.75 -5.74
N ASP A 58 -1.13 -17.89 -5.10
CA ASP A 58 -1.01 -19.18 -5.79
C ASP A 58 -2.28 -19.49 -6.57
N TYR A 59 -3.44 -19.36 -5.94
CA TYR A 59 -4.73 -19.60 -6.57
C TYR A 59 -4.94 -18.76 -7.83
N ILE A 60 -4.58 -17.47 -7.79
CA ILE A 60 -4.71 -16.58 -8.95
C ILE A 60 -3.71 -16.92 -10.05
N LEU A 61 -2.47 -17.29 -9.69
CA LEU A 61 -1.40 -17.55 -10.66
C LEU A 61 -1.43 -18.96 -11.26
N GLU A 62 -2.05 -19.93 -10.60
CA GLU A 62 -2.16 -21.32 -11.08
C GLU A 62 -3.26 -21.49 -12.12
N ASP A 63 -4.33 -20.71 -12.09
CA ASP A 63 -5.39 -20.74 -13.10
C ASP A 63 -5.35 -19.48 -13.96
N THR A 64 -4.86 -19.62 -15.19
CA THR A 64 -4.77 -18.51 -16.16
C THR A 64 -6.11 -17.82 -16.46
N LYS A 65 -7.25 -18.44 -16.12
CA LYS A 65 -8.58 -17.82 -16.24
C LYS A 65 -8.74 -16.61 -15.35
N PHE A 66 -7.99 -16.51 -14.26
CA PHE A 66 -8.02 -15.36 -13.36
C PHE A 66 -7.12 -14.22 -13.84
N ILE A 67 -6.20 -14.46 -14.77
CA ILE A 67 -5.30 -13.44 -15.33
C ILE A 67 -5.99 -12.80 -16.51
N LYS A 68 -6.66 -11.66 -16.25
CA LYS A 68 -7.45 -10.94 -17.25
C LYS A 68 -6.75 -9.73 -17.84
N SER A 69 -5.59 -9.37 -17.32
CA SER A 69 -4.85 -8.17 -17.71
C SER A 69 -3.36 -8.47 -17.79
N GLU A 70 -2.67 -7.71 -18.65
CA GLU A 70 -1.21 -7.80 -18.77
C GLU A 70 -0.46 -7.22 -17.58
N ALA A 71 -1.12 -6.37 -16.80
CA ALA A 71 -0.58 -5.71 -15.63
C ALA A 71 -1.40 -6.00 -14.38
N VAL A 72 -0.78 -5.86 -13.20
CA VAL A 72 -1.42 -6.08 -11.91
C VAL A 72 -1.03 -5.01 -10.89
N ILE A 73 -1.99 -4.63 -10.05
CA ILE A 73 -1.78 -3.79 -8.89
C ILE A 73 -1.96 -4.66 -7.64
N LEU A 74 -0.93 -4.73 -6.81
CA LEU A 74 -1.04 -5.27 -5.46
C LEU A 74 -1.48 -4.11 -4.56
N ASP A 75 -2.73 -4.13 -4.15
CA ASP A 75 -3.35 -3.04 -3.41
C ASP A 75 -3.50 -3.44 -1.94
N PHE A 76 -2.83 -2.70 -1.05
CA PHE A 76 -2.81 -2.97 0.37
C PHE A 76 -3.65 -1.94 1.11
N ILE A 77 -4.70 -2.43 1.76
CA ILE A 77 -5.64 -1.64 2.55
C ILE A 77 -5.88 -2.28 3.91
N GLY A 78 -6.71 -1.64 4.73
CA GLY A 78 -7.12 -2.16 6.03
C GLY A 78 -7.62 -1.08 6.95
N GLY A 79 -7.40 -1.24 8.24
CA GLY A 79 -7.51 -0.14 9.19
C GLY A 79 -6.38 0.85 8.96
N GLU A 80 -5.13 0.44 9.23
CA GLU A 80 -3.90 1.13 8.83
C GLU A 80 -2.88 0.11 8.34
N PRO A 81 -2.68 -0.03 7.03
CA PRO A 81 -1.83 -1.09 6.48
C PRO A 81 -0.35 -0.95 6.83
N LEU A 82 0.16 0.26 7.08
CA LEU A 82 1.57 0.44 7.45
C LEU A 82 1.93 -0.09 8.85
N LEU A 83 0.94 -0.45 9.68
CA LEU A 83 1.19 -1.23 10.91
C LEU A 83 1.75 -2.61 10.60
N GLU A 84 1.47 -3.12 9.40
CA GLU A 84 1.87 -4.44 8.93
C GLU A 84 2.89 -4.37 7.77
N ALA A 85 3.77 -3.36 7.77
CA ALA A 85 4.76 -3.13 6.70
C ALA A 85 5.64 -4.37 6.43
N SER A 86 6.03 -5.10 7.47
CA SER A 86 6.80 -6.34 7.34
C SER A 86 6.01 -7.46 6.64
N LEU A 87 4.72 -7.58 6.91
CA LEU A 87 3.86 -8.54 6.22
C LEU A 87 3.69 -8.15 4.75
N ILE A 88 3.46 -6.87 4.47
CA ILE A 88 3.37 -6.35 3.10
C ILE A 88 4.64 -6.67 2.32
N ASP A 89 5.82 -6.43 2.91
CA ASP A 89 7.11 -6.74 2.28
C ASP A 89 7.23 -8.24 1.94
N GLN A 90 6.87 -9.12 2.87
CA GLN A 90 6.89 -10.57 2.65
C GLN A 90 5.94 -11.00 1.53
N ILE A 91 4.74 -10.41 1.46
CA ILE A 91 3.76 -10.67 0.39
C ILE A 91 4.33 -10.24 -0.96
N CYS A 92 4.91 -9.04 -1.03
CA CYS A 92 5.54 -8.52 -2.25
C CYS A 92 6.71 -9.41 -2.72
N ASP A 93 7.54 -9.88 -1.80
CA ASP A 93 8.66 -10.78 -2.13
C ASP A 93 8.19 -12.13 -2.63
N TYR A 94 7.17 -12.69 -1.98
CA TYR A 94 6.57 -13.93 -2.45
C TYR A 94 5.99 -13.77 -3.86
N PHE A 95 5.22 -12.72 -4.11
CA PHE A 95 4.65 -12.42 -5.42
C PHE A 95 5.73 -12.31 -6.49
N LYS A 96 6.78 -11.51 -6.26
CA LYS A 96 7.91 -11.36 -7.18
C LYS A 96 8.58 -12.70 -7.49
N THR A 97 8.84 -13.49 -6.44
CA THR A 97 9.48 -14.80 -6.58
C THR A 97 8.62 -15.79 -7.35
N LYS A 98 7.32 -15.86 -7.05
CA LYS A 98 6.39 -16.79 -7.68
C LYS A 98 6.18 -16.42 -9.16
N THR A 99 5.92 -15.17 -9.47
CA THR A 99 5.73 -14.69 -10.84
C THR A 99 6.99 -14.88 -11.70
N TYR A 100 8.18 -14.65 -11.13
CA TYR A 100 9.45 -14.95 -11.80
C TYR A 100 9.60 -16.43 -12.14
N LYS A 101 9.37 -17.32 -11.16
CA LYS A 101 9.45 -18.78 -11.36
C LYS A 101 8.47 -19.29 -12.41
N LEU A 102 7.28 -18.73 -12.46
CA LEU A 102 6.25 -19.09 -13.43
C LEU A 102 6.44 -18.41 -14.79
N ARG A 103 7.46 -17.54 -14.95
CA ARG A 103 7.65 -16.68 -16.12
C ARG A 103 6.39 -15.90 -16.49
N ASN A 104 5.63 -15.49 -15.47
CA ASN A 104 4.40 -14.75 -15.64
C ASN A 104 4.69 -13.29 -16.00
N GLN A 105 3.91 -12.73 -16.92
CA GLN A 105 4.06 -11.34 -17.39
C GLN A 105 3.95 -10.30 -16.27
N TRP A 106 3.23 -10.58 -15.20
CA TRP A 106 3.08 -9.71 -14.04
C TRP A 106 4.40 -9.48 -13.30
N TYR A 107 5.42 -10.33 -13.48
CA TYR A 107 6.74 -10.07 -12.90
C TYR A 107 7.32 -8.73 -13.35
N TRP A 108 7.08 -8.33 -14.59
CA TRP A 108 7.53 -7.05 -15.13
C TRP A 108 6.48 -5.95 -15.00
N ASN A 109 5.21 -6.31 -15.06
CA ASN A 109 4.06 -5.42 -15.16
C ASN A 109 3.25 -5.39 -13.88
N TYR A 110 3.88 -5.06 -12.75
CA TYR A 110 3.16 -4.87 -11.49
C TYR A 110 3.44 -3.49 -10.88
N LYS A 111 2.52 -3.05 -10.05
CA LYS A 111 2.65 -1.93 -9.11
C LYS A 111 2.16 -2.35 -7.74
N ILE A 112 2.66 -1.65 -6.72
CA ILE A 112 2.23 -1.79 -5.33
C ILE A 112 1.53 -0.48 -4.98
N SER A 113 0.31 -0.58 -4.45
CA SER A 113 -0.50 0.54 -3.97
C SER A 113 -0.75 0.36 -2.48
N ILE A 114 -0.54 1.39 -1.69
CA ILE A 114 -0.83 1.37 -0.26
C ILE A 114 -1.62 2.62 0.07
N SER A 115 -2.83 2.44 0.65
CA SER A 115 -3.66 3.55 1.15
C SER A 115 -3.51 3.66 2.66
N THR A 116 -2.94 4.77 3.15
CA THR A 116 -2.54 4.95 4.54
C THR A 116 -2.97 6.31 5.11
N ASN A 117 -3.08 6.41 6.43
CA ASN A 117 -3.21 7.68 7.12
C ASN A 117 -1.86 8.42 7.29
N GLY A 118 -0.75 7.79 6.92
CA GLY A 118 0.59 8.37 6.91
C GLY A 118 1.31 8.46 8.26
N VAL A 119 0.66 8.16 9.39
CA VAL A 119 1.28 8.31 10.73
C VAL A 119 2.55 7.49 10.89
N ASN A 120 2.59 6.30 10.29
CA ASN A 120 3.76 5.41 10.36
C ASN A 120 4.72 5.56 9.16
N TYR A 121 4.57 6.61 8.35
CA TYR A 121 5.35 6.76 7.12
C TYR A 121 6.87 6.76 7.38
N SER A 122 7.33 7.39 8.46
CA SER A 122 8.76 7.48 8.83
C SER A 122 9.31 6.26 9.56
N ASP A 123 8.49 5.23 9.81
CA ASP A 123 8.96 3.99 10.45
C ASP A 123 10.04 3.33 9.58
N PRO A 124 11.17 2.87 10.16
CA PRO A 124 12.26 2.23 9.41
C PRO A 124 11.80 1.03 8.56
N CYS A 125 10.84 0.23 9.03
CA CYS A 125 10.31 -0.90 8.26
C CYS A 125 9.54 -0.40 7.03
N VAL A 126 8.79 0.69 7.16
CA VAL A 126 8.06 1.33 6.06
C VAL A 126 9.04 1.92 5.05
N GLN A 127 10.06 2.64 5.51
CA GLN A 127 11.08 3.21 4.63
C GLN A 127 11.86 2.12 3.87
N ASN A 128 12.19 1.01 4.51
CA ASN A 128 12.81 -0.13 3.86
C ASN A 128 11.91 -0.76 2.78
N LEU A 129 10.61 -0.92 3.08
CA LEU A 129 9.62 -1.40 2.10
C LEU A 129 9.56 -0.48 0.87
N ILE A 130 9.57 0.84 1.07
CA ILE A 130 9.54 1.83 0.00
C ILE A 130 10.82 1.73 -0.85
N LEU A 131 11.98 1.80 -0.22
CA LEU A 131 13.28 1.74 -0.91
C LEU A 131 13.45 0.45 -1.71
N LYS A 132 13.09 -0.68 -1.11
CA LYS A 132 13.19 -2.00 -1.76
C LYS A 132 12.31 -2.13 -3.00
N ASN A 133 11.21 -1.38 -3.05
CA ASN A 133 10.24 -1.43 -4.15
C ASN A 133 10.20 -0.11 -4.93
N GLU A 134 11.28 0.66 -4.92
CA GLU A 134 11.38 1.93 -5.63
C GLU A 134 10.97 1.79 -7.10
N GLY A 135 10.24 2.77 -7.63
CA GLY A 135 9.70 2.76 -8.98
C GLY A 135 8.50 1.83 -9.21
N LYS A 136 8.19 0.93 -8.25
CA LYS A 136 7.03 0.03 -8.31
C LYS A 136 5.98 0.34 -7.24
N ILE A 137 6.31 1.09 -6.20
CA ILE A 137 5.42 1.40 -5.07
C ILE A 137 4.84 2.81 -5.19
N SER A 138 3.56 2.93 -4.86
CA SER A 138 2.81 4.18 -4.72
C SER A 138 2.13 4.19 -3.37
N ILE A 139 2.31 5.26 -2.60
CA ILE A 139 1.67 5.43 -1.30
C ILE A 139 0.71 6.60 -1.39
N GLY A 140 -0.57 6.31 -1.22
CA GLY A 140 -1.64 7.30 -1.12
C GLY A 140 -1.87 7.65 0.35
N ILE A 141 -1.54 8.90 0.75
CA ILE A 141 -1.81 9.38 2.10
C ILE A 141 -3.14 10.12 2.10
N THR A 142 -4.08 9.64 2.92
CA THR A 142 -5.37 10.27 3.10
C THR A 142 -5.28 11.32 4.19
N ILE A 143 -5.53 12.58 3.82
CA ILE A 143 -5.63 13.72 4.73
C ILE A 143 -7.06 14.26 4.65
N ASP A 144 -7.81 14.08 5.74
CA ASP A 144 -9.23 14.42 5.77
C ASP A 144 -9.48 15.86 6.19
N GLY A 145 -9.60 16.73 5.19
CA GLY A 145 -10.13 18.08 5.36
C GLY A 145 -9.17 19.09 5.96
N ILE A 146 -9.74 20.07 6.66
CA ILE A 146 -9.03 21.16 7.31
C ILE A 146 -8.43 20.72 8.64
N LYS A 147 -7.48 21.51 9.14
CA LYS A 147 -6.73 21.24 10.38
C LYS A 147 -7.65 20.85 11.55
N GLU A 148 -8.75 21.57 11.78
CA GLU A 148 -9.68 21.34 12.89
C GLU A 148 -10.34 19.94 12.82
N LYS A 149 -10.59 19.43 11.62
CA LYS A 149 -11.09 18.06 11.44
C LYS A 149 -10.02 17.00 11.67
N HIS A 150 -8.80 17.32 11.33
CA HIS A 150 -7.67 16.41 11.46
C HIS A 150 -7.08 16.40 12.87
N ASP A 151 -7.09 17.56 13.57
CA ASP A 151 -6.69 17.68 14.97
C ASP A 151 -7.58 16.87 15.92
N LEU A 152 -8.84 16.63 15.53
CA LEU A 152 -9.70 15.67 16.23
C LEU A 152 -9.15 14.23 16.21
N GLN A 153 -8.09 13.99 15.45
CA GLN A 153 -7.39 12.72 15.33
C GLN A 153 -6.03 12.72 16.04
N GLU A 154 -5.71 13.80 16.75
CA GLU A 154 -4.57 13.96 17.67
C GLU A 154 -3.16 13.87 17.05
N ARG A 155 -2.99 13.87 15.72
CA ARG A 155 -1.66 13.66 15.09
C ARG A 155 -1.37 14.47 13.82
N TYR A 156 -2.13 15.50 13.55
CA TYR A 156 -1.89 16.33 12.38
C TYR A 156 -0.48 16.96 12.37
N ASN A 157 -0.04 17.47 13.51
CA ASN A 157 1.27 18.10 13.62
C ASN A 157 2.40 17.09 13.45
N GLU A 158 2.27 15.89 14.04
CA GLU A 158 3.25 14.80 13.88
C GLU A 158 3.40 14.40 12.40
N LEU A 159 2.30 14.29 11.67
CA LEU A 159 2.32 13.96 10.24
C LEU A 159 3.00 15.06 9.42
N LEU A 160 2.68 16.34 9.68
CA LEU A 160 3.31 17.47 9.00
C LEU A 160 4.81 17.54 9.28
N ASP A 161 5.23 17.31 10.51
CA ASP A 161 6.65 17.30 10.89
C ASP A 161 7.39 16.16 10.18
N GLN A 162 6.81 14.97 10.13
CA GLN A 162 7.37 13.83 9.41
C GLN A 162 7.51 14.11 7.91
N LEU A 163 6.48 14.64 7.27
CA LEU A 163 6.49 14.99 5.85
C LEU A 163 7.49 16.12 5.54
N THR A 164 7.70 17.04 6.49
CA THR A 164 8.66 18.14 6.35
C THR A 164 10.09 17.64 6.49
N GLN A 165 10.37 16.76 7.42
CA GLN A 165 11.70 16.14 7.61
C GLN A 165 12.11 15.35 6.37
N LEU A 166 11.20 14.59 5.76
CA LEU A 166 11.49 13.82 4.55
C LEU A 166 11.87 14.70 3.36
N LYS A 167 11.25 15.90 3.24
CA LYS A 167 11.64 16.87 2.21
C LYS A 167 13.05 17.43 2.42
N SER A 168 13.50 17.54 3.66
CA SER A 168 14.83 18.07 3.99
C SER A 168 15.95 17.05 3.79
N THR A 169 15.65 15.74 3.81
CA THR A 169 16.63 14.66 3.62
C THR A 169 16.75 14.21 2.15
N SER A 170 15.87 14.69 1.27
CA SER A 170 15.86 14.37 -0.17
C SER A 170 16.58 15.43 -1.04
N ASN A 171 17.31 16.34 -0.41
CA ASN A 171 18.25 17.30 -1.03
C ASN A 171 19.67 16.91 -0.64
#